data_6c9afaa82dbe1baf1637b334f7704f67
#
_entry.id   6c9afaa82dbe1baf1637b334f7704f67
#
_cell.length_a   1.000
_cell.length_b   1.000
_cell.length_c   1.000
_cell.angle_alpha   90.00
_cell.angle_beta   90.00
_cell.angle_gamma   90.00
#
_symmetry.space_group_name_H-M   'P 1'
#
loop_
_entity.id
_entity.type
_entity.pdbx_description
1 polymer ?
#
loop_
_entity_poly.entity_id
_entity_poly.type
_entity_poly.pdbx_seq_one_letter_code
_entity_poly.pdbx_strand_id
1 'polypeptide(L)'
;MILDTRHHIAQIQKNGYTVIEDFLSAQQLAETRRVLALYLETHAGRNSFEGLLTERVYTLVARARVFWDIVLDARIMALCEHFLLPNFLLTASQAIRINPGEAPQPFHSDDSFYRLPHPRPMVSLSTIVAVDAFTAQNGATNLIPASHLWDDAKRAEMYSFATGSGGKKADAALQHEAIGAAMPAGACMVFSGTLIHRGGQNQSRAPRTAFSNQYCQPWARQQENFILGVPQDVASQMPARLQELLGYSIHPPFIGQLTASHPVKALAPDYVNRVTAQAAAVGAKLPE
;
A
#
# COMPACT_ATOMS: atom_id res chain seq x y z
N MET A 1 -12.73 18.82 -15.55
CA MET A 1 -11.28 19.08 -15.68
C MET A 1 -10.63 17.75 -16.02
N ILE A 2 -10.03 17.64 -17.20
CA ILE A 2 -9.32 16.41 -17.58
C ILE A 2 -8.10 16.31 -16.68
N LEU A 3 -7.99 15.23 -15.96
CA LEU A 3 -6.88 14.97 -15.04
C LEU A 3 -5.61 14.75 -15.88
N ASP A 4 -4.69 15.70 -15.90
CA ASP A 4 -3.42 15.52 -16.61
C ASP A 4 -2.43 14.75 -15.73
N THR A 5 -2.46 13.44 -15.85
CA THR A 5 -1.53 12.54 -15.14
C THR A 5 -0.20 12.34 -15.90
N ARG A 6 -0.05 12.89 -17.10
CA ARG A 6 1.15 12.68 -17.94
C ARG A 6 2.45 13.08 -17.25
N HIS A 7 2.43 14.21 -16.53
CA HIS A 7 3.59 14.65 -15.77
C HIS A 7 3.96 13.61 -14.68
N HIS A 8 2.99 13.13 -13.91
CA HIS A 8 3.22 12.15 -12.84
C HIS A 8 3.70 10.81 -13.41
N ILE A 9 3.14 10.35 -14.52
CA ILE A 9 3.58 9.14 -15.25
C ILE A 9 5.05 9.28 -15.63
N ALA A 10 5.42 10.39 -16.27
CA ALA A 10 6.80 10.64 -16.70
C ALA A 10 7.78 10.68 -15.51
N GLN A 11 7.38 11.29 -14.38
CA GLN A 11 8.18 11.30 -13.15
C GLN A 11 8.38 9.90 -12.57
N ILE A 12 7.32 9.09 -12.48
CA ILE A 12 7.40 7.72 -11.99
C ILE A 12 8.28 6.87 -12.92
N GLN A 13 8.13 7.00 -14.22
CA GLN A 13 8.97 6.26 -15.20
C GLN A 13 10.45 6.64 -15.10
N LYS A 14 10.76 7.92 -14.89
CA LYS A 14 12.14 8.42 -14.83
C LYS A 14 12.78 8.20 -13.46
N ASN A 15 12.09 8.60 -12.41
CA ASN A 15 12.64 8.70 -11.05
C ASN A 15 12.15 7.60 -10.11
N GLY A 16 11.11 6.84 -10.50
CA GLY A 16 10.46 5.84 -9.68
C GLY A 16 9.37 6.39 -8.76
N TYR A 17 9.19 7.71 -8.70
CA TYR A 17 8.20 8.35 -7.84
C TYR A 17 7.75 9.72 -8.38
N THR A 18 6.65 10.20 -7.84
CA THR A 18 6.13 11.57 -8.00
C THR A 18 5.45 12.02 -6.71
N VAL A 19 5.24 13.33 -6.56
CA VAL A 19 4.47 13.92 -5.45
C VAL A 19 3.28 14.70 -6.00
N ILE A 20 2.12 14.50 -5.42
CA ILE A 20 0.89 15.25 -5.66
C ILE A 20 0.66 16.10 -4.40
N GLU A 21 1.01 17.40 -4.46
CA GLU A 21 1.03 18.26 -3.27
C GLU A 21 -0.36 18.51 -2.68
N ASP A 22 -1.34 18.83 -3.52
CA ASP A 22 -2.73 19.11 -3.11
C ASP A 22 -3.59 17.84 -3.21
N PHE A 23 -3.13 16.74 -2.59
CA PHE A 23 -3.83 15.46 -2.72
C PHE A 23 -5.08 15.40 -1.86
N LEU A 24 -5.01 15.73 -0.57
CA LEU A 24 -6.17 15.79 0.31
C LEU A 24 -6.70 17.21 0.41
N SER A 25 -8.01 17.35 0.36
CA SER A 25 -8.67 18.58 0.81
C SER A 25 -8.48 18.77 2.32
N ALA A 26 -8.62 20.01 2.80
CA ALA A 26 -8.55 20.32 4.24
C ALA A 26 -9.57 19.49 5.05
N GLN A 27 -10.77 19.25 4.50
CA GLN A 27 -11.80 18.43 5.13
C GLN A 27 -11.38 16.95 5.23
N GLN A 28 -10.86 16.36 4.14
CA GLN A 28 -10.38 14.98 4.16
C GLN A 28 -9.21 14.81 5.13
N LEU A 29 -8.29 15.76 5.18
CA LEU A 29 -7.16 15.73 6.10
C LEU A 29 -7.62 15.81 7.57
N ALA A 30 -8.56 16.71 7.87
CA ALA A 30 -9.14 16.82 9.22
C ALA A 30 -9.87 15.55 9.64
N GLU A 31 -10.69 14.96 8.76
CA GLU A 31 -11.41 13.72 9.03
C GLU A 31 -10.44 12.54 9.19
N THR A 32 -9.42 12.44 8.35
CA THR A 32 -8.37 11.43 8.48
C THR A 32 -7.69 11.49 9.85
N ARG A 33 -7.30 12.70 10.30
CA ARG A 33 -6.72 12.92 11.63
C ARG A 33 -7.66 12.47 12.73
N ARG A 34 -8.93 12.87 12.66
CA ARG A 34 -9.95 12.52 13.64
C ARG A 34 -10.12 11.00 13.75
N VAL A 35 -10.21 10.31 12.62
CA VAL A 35 -10.38 8.85 12.61
C VAL A 35 -9.12 8.15 13.14
N LEU A 36 -7.94 8.52 12.66
CA LEU A 36 -6.70 7.88 13.10
C LEU A 36 -6.43 8.06 14.59
N ALA A 37 -6.82 9.18 15.18
CA ALA A 37 -6.70 9.42 16.62
C ALA A 37 -7.46 8.40 17.47
N LEU A 38 -8.48 7.71 16.93
CA LEU A 38 -9.22 6.66 17.64
C LEU A 38 -8.45 5.33 17.74
N TYR A 39 -7.47 5.12 16.87
CA TYR A 39 -6.78 3.83 16.72
C TYR A 39 -5.28 3.91 17.04
N LEU A 40 -4.71 5.10 16.99
CA LEU A 40 -3.32 5.34 17.39
C LEU A 40 -3.17 5.29 18.92
N GLU A 41 -1.94 5.08 19.40
CA GLU A 41 -1.59 4.88 20.83
C GLU A 41 -1.97 3.49 21.39
N THR A 42 -2.40 2.57 20.52
CA THR A 42 -2.80 1.22 20.97
C THR A 42 -1.75 0.14 20.70
N HIS A 43 -0.87 0.32 19.72
CA HIS A 43 0.08 -0.72 19.31
C HIS A 43 1.39 -0.12 18.81
N ALA A 44 2.48 -0.37 19.52
CA ALA A 44 3.84 -0.14 19.04
C ALA A 44 4.25 -1.22 18.02
N GLY A 45 5.24 -0.93 17.18
CA GLY A 45 5.80 -1.87 16.21
C GLY A 45 6.41 -3.10 16.87
N ARG A 46 6.39 -4.21 16.16
CA ARG A 46 6.74 -5.54 16.70
C ARG A 46 8.20 -5.94 16.43
N ASN A 47 8.88 -5.23 15.56
CA ASN A 47 10.24 -5.56 15.14
C ASN A 47 10.94 -4.32 14.54
N SER A 48 12.24 -4.45 14.25
CA SER A 48 13.06 -3.36 13.70
C SER A 48 12.64 -2.90 12.30
N PHE A 49 11.93 -3.72 11.54
CA PHE A 49 11.40 -3.33 10.23
C PHE A 49 10.14 -2.48 10.36
N GLU A 50 9.23 -2.84 11.25
CA GLU A 50 8.02 -2.05 11.53
C GLU A 50 8.34 -0.76 12.29
N GLY A 51 9.47 -0.74 13.01
CA GLY A 51 9.88 0.29 13.96
C GLY A 51 9.40 -0.03 15.38
N LEU A 52 10.27 0.10 16.37
CA LEU A 52 9.96 -0.25 17.77
C LEU A 52 9.12 0.83 18.47
N LEU A 53 9.26 2.09 18.03
CA LEU A 53 8.49 3.24 18.50
C LEU A 53 7.46 3.70 17.46
N THR A 54 7.24 2.90 16.41
CA THR A 54 6.30 3.20 15.34
C THR A 54 4.98 2.48 15.61
N GLU A 55 3.88 3.19 15.50
CA GLU A 55 2.53 2.64 15.61
C GLU A 55 1.94 2.38 14.23
N ARG A 56 1.16 1.31 14.11
CA ARG A 56 0.53 0.94 12.84
C ARG A 56 -0.94 0.60 13.04
N VAL A 57 -1.77 1.06 12.09
CA VAL A 57 -3.19 0.70 11.99
C VAL A 57 -3.43 0.11 10.62
N TYR A 58 -3.82 -1.15 10.57
CA TYR A 58 -4.06 -1.88 9.31
C TYR A 58 -5.51 -1.83 8.87
N THR A 59 -5.75 -2.19 7.62
CA THR A 59 -7.09 -2.34 7.02
C THR A 59 -7.91 -1.05 7.16
N LEU A 60 -7.33 0.09 6.77
CA LEU A 60 -7.95 1.42 6.94
C LEU A 60 -9.31 1.52 6.26
N VAL A 61 -9.50 0.84 5.13
CA VAL A 61 -10.77 0.82 4.40
C VAL A 61 -11.94 0.26 5.23
N ALA A 62 -11.67 -0.53 6.27
CA ALA A 62 -12.68 -0.99 7.21
C ALA A 62 -12.97 0.01 8.36
N ARG A 63 -12.16 1.08 8.49
CA ARG A 63 -12.23 1.98 9.64
C ARG A 63 -13.12 3.19 9.43
N ALA A 64 -13.14 3.77 8.21
CA ALA A 64 -13.98 4.91 7.89
C ALA A 64 -14.11 5.16 6.38
N ARG A 65 -15.21 5.79 5.98
CA ARG A 65 -15.51 6.11 4.56
C ARG A 65 -14.50 7.06 3.93
N VAL A 66 -13.86 7.94 4.69
CA VAL A 66 -12.84 8.84 4.15
C VAL A 66 -11.71 8.08 3.44
N PHE A 67 -11.38 6.87 3.90
CA PHE A 67 -10.37 6.03 3.25
C PHE A 67 -10.88 5.39 1.95
N TRP A 68 -12.21 5.22 1.78
CA TRP A 68 -12.78 4.75 0.51
C TRP A 68 -12.56 5.77 -0.61
N ASP A 69 -12.87 7.05 -0.32
CA ASP A 69 -12.70 8.15 -1.26
C ASP A 69 -11.22 8.34 -1.64
N ILE A 70 -10.33 8.20 -0.66
CA ILE A 70 -8.88 8.35 -0.87
C ILE A 70 -8.32 7.19 -1.70
N VAL A 71 -8.73 5.95 -1.43
CA VAL A 71 -8.32 4.77 -2.23
C VAL A 71 -8.81 4.89 -3.66
N LEU A 72 -10.00 5.45 -3.87
CA LEU A 72 -10.63 5.63 -5.18
C LEU A 72 -10.32 6.99 -5.82
N ASP A 73 -9.37 7.77 -5.30
CA ASP A 73 -9.03 9.07 -5.89
C ASP A 73 -8.69 8.90 -7.39
N ALA A 74 -9.34 9.70 -8.22
CA ALA A 74 -9.25 9.56 -9.67
C ALA A 74 -7.82 9.69 -10.21
N ARG A 75 -6.96 10.47 -9.55
CA ARG A 75 -5.53 10.61 -9.91
C ARG A 75 -4.78 9.31 -9.66
N ILE A 76 -5.03 8.67 -8.52
CA ILE A 76 -4.42 7.39 -8.17
C ILE A 76 -4.94 6.28 -9.09
N MET A 77 -6.26 6.24 -9.32
CA MET A 77 -6.84 5.24 -10.24
C MET A 77 -6.24 5.36 -11.64
N ALA A 78 -6.11 6.57 -12.18
CA ALA A 78 -5.51 6.78 -13.50
C ALA A 78 -4.03 6.36 -13.56
N LEU A 79 -3.25 6.55 -12.49
CA LEU A 79 -1.87 6.06 -12.41
C LEU A 79 -1.85 4.53 -12.32
N CYS A 80 -2.71 3.92 -11.52
CA CYS A 80 -2.83 2.47 -11.45
C CYS A 80 -3.24 1.87 -12.81
N GLU A 81 -4.21 2.46 -13.50
CA GLU A 81 -4.65 2.01 -14.83
C GLU A 81 -3.55 2.12 -15.89
N HIS A 82 -2.60 3.05 -15.74
CA HIS A 82 -1.46 3.16 -16.63
C HIS A 82 -0.39 2.10 -16.37
N PHE A 83 -0.10 1.80 -15.10
CA PHE A 83 1.04 0.94 -14.74
C PHE A 83 0.65 -0.51 -14.45
N LEU A 84 -0.60 -0.79 -14.14
CA LEU A 84 -1.09 -2.11 -13.77
C LEU A 84 -2.11 -2.61 -14.78
N LEU A 85 -2.29 -3.93 -14.82
CA LEU A 85 -3.32 -4.55 -15.67
C LEU A 85 -4.73 -4.26 -15.14
N PRO A 86 -5.77 -4.31 -16.00
CA PRO A 86 -7.15 -4.24 -15.56
C PRO A 86 -7.44 -5.23 -14.43
N ASN A 87 -8.34 -4.85 -13.52
CA ASN A 87 -8.68 -5.60 -12.29
C ASN A 87 -7.55 -5.67 -11.25
N PHE A 88 -6.60 -4.72 -11.28
CA PHE A 88 -5.62 -4.58 -10.22
C PHE A 88 -6.29 -4.48 -8.84
N LEU A 89 -5.55 -4.84 -7.81
CA LEU A 89 -6.05 -4.97 -6.44
C LEU A 89 -5.41 -3.95 -5.51
N LEU A 90 -6.12 -3.56 -4.46
CA LEU A 90 -5.52 -2.96 -3.28
C LEU A 90 -4.77 -4.05 -2.52
N THR A 91 -3.48 -3.88 -2.24
CA THR A 91 -2.67 -4.91 -1.59
C THR A 91 -2.41 -4.62 -0.11
N ALA A 92 -2.32 -3.35 0.27
CA ALA A 92 -2.20 -2.92 1.67
C ALA A 92 -2.87 -1.56 1.88
N SER A 93 -3.39 -1.32 3.09
CA SER A 93 -3.98 -0.05 3.51
C SER A 93 -3.72 0.17 5.00
N GLN A 94 -2.67 0.96 5.33
CA GLN A 94 -2.19 1.09 6.71
C GLN A 94 -1.79 2.51 7.06
N ALA A 95 -2.06 2.93 8.30
CA ALA A 95 -1.47 4.13 8.89
C ALA A 95 -0.16 3.80 9.61
N ILE A 96 0.74 4.76 9.62
CA ILE A 96 2.08 4.66 10.18
C ILE A 96 2.37 5.95 10.93
N ARG A 97 2.56 5.86 12.26
CA ARG A 97 2.93 6.97 13.12
C ARG A 97 4.32 6.73 13.70
N ILE A 98 5.29 7.49 13.24
CA ILE A 98 6.68 7.40 13.71
C ILE A 98 6.86 8.33 14.90
N ASN A 99 7.06 7.77 16.09
CA ASN A 99 7.25 8.54 17.32
C ASN A 99 8.68 9.10 17.44
N PRO A 100 8.89 10.14 18.28
CA PRO A 100 10.21 10.68 18.55
C PRO A 100 11.21 9.61 19.01
N GLY A 101 12.43 9.64 18.45
CA GLY A 101 13.48 8.69 18.76
C GLY A 101 13.46 7.40 17.92
N GLU A 102 12.46 7.19 17.07
CA GLU A 102 12.46 6.03 16.18
C GLU A 102 13.64 6.04 15.23
N ALA A 103 14.32 4.89 15.13
CA ALA A 103 15.41 4.66 14.20
C ALA A 103 14.92 4.56 12.75
N PRO A 104 15.78 4.82 11.74
CA PRO A 104 15.36 4.63 10.36
C PRO A 104 15.14 3.14 10.08
N GLN A 105 14.16 2.85 9.22
CA GLN A 105 13.98 1.49 8.71
C GLN A 105 15.21 1.06 7.88
N PRO A 106 15.46 -0.25 7.73
CA PRO A 106 16.33 -0.73 6.67
C PRO A 106 15.80 -0.29 5.30
N PHE A 107 16.70 0.01 4.34
CA PHE A 107 16.28 0.21 2.97
C PHE A 107 15.61 -1.04 2.41
N HIS A 108 14.50 -0.87 1.72
CA HIS A 108 13.70 -1.95 1.16
C HIS A 108 12.95 -1.50 -0.09
N SER A 109 12.35 -2.44 -0.78
CA SER A 109 11.32 -2.18 -1.78
C SER A 109 10.04 -2.92 -1.37
N ASP A 110 8.88 -2.28 -1.59
CA ASP A 110 7.58 -2.76 -1.11
C ASP A 110 7.16 -4.10 -1.71
N ASP A 111 7.69 -4.45 -2.89
CA ASP A 111 7.34 -5.64 -3.64
C ASP A 111 8.46 -6.70 -3.70
N SER A 112 9.44 -6.62 -2.79
CA SER A 112 10.59 -7.52 -2.74
C SER A 112 10.24 -9.01 -2.54
N PHE A 113 9.06 -9.30 -2.04
CA PHE A 113 8.56 -10.67 -1.86
C PHE A 113 8.02 -11.29 -3.16
N TYR A 114 7.73 -10.51 -4.20
CA TYR A 114 7.49 -11.02 -5.55
C TYR A 114 8.84 -11.30 -6.23
N ARG A 115 9.31 -12.54 -6.13
CA ARG A 115 10.62 -12.94 -6.65
C ARG A 115 10.65 -13.02 -8.17
N LEU A 116 10.65 -11.87 -8.80
CA LEU A 116 10.74 -11.70 -10.25
C LEU A 116 12.02 -10.93 -10.59
N PRO A 117 12.70 -11.25 -11.71
CA PRO A 117 13.92 -10.55 -12.15
C PRO A 117 13.74 -9.04 -12.31
N HIS A 118 14.83 -8.30 -12.18
CA HIS A 118 14.86 -6.84 -12.40
C HIS A 118 15.82 -6.46 -13.55
N PRO A 119 15.55 -5.36 -14.28
CA PRO A 119 14.33 -4.52 -14.18
C PRO A 119 13.10 -5.27 -14.76
N ARG A 120 11.91 -4.91 -14.28
CA ARG A 120 10.67 -5.58 -14.67
C ARG A 120 9.52 -4.58 -14.83
N PRO A 121 8.44 -4.95 -15.54
CA PRO A 121 7.19 -4.21 -15.47
C PRO A 121 6.71 -4.08 -14.04
N MET A 122 6.01 -2.99 -13.74
CA MET A 122 5.55 -2.70 -12.39
C MET A 122 4.59 -3.78 -11.89
N VAL A 123 4.88 -4.37 -10.73
CA VAL A 123 4.03 -5.37 -10.06
C VAL A 123 3.16 -4.69 -9.03
N SER A 124 3.65 -3.63 -8.40
CA SER A 124 2.90 -2.83 -7.45
C SER A 124 3.22 -1.34 -7.56
N LEU A 125 2.23 -0.53 -7.20
CA LEU A 125 2.31 0.93 -7.09
C LEU A 125 1.92 1.30 -5.66
N SER A 126 2.79 2.03 -4.98
CA SER A 126 2.57 2.44 -3.59
C SER A 126 2.24 3.92 -3.50
N THR A 127 1.44 4.28 -2.51
CA THR A 127 1.21 5.66 -2.11
C THR A 127 1.61 5.84 -0.66
N ILE A 128 2.10 7.03 -0.31
CA ILE A 128 2.22 7.47 1.08
C ILE A 128 1.68 8.88 1.21
N VAL A 129 0.66 9.05 2.05
CA VAL A 129 -0.05 10.32 2.24
C VAL A 129 0.39 10.93 3.56
N ALA A 130 0.88 12.16 3.51
CA ALA A 130 1.32 12.92 4.67
C ALA A 130 0.12 13.45 5.46
N VAL A 131 -0.18 12.87 6.61
CA VAL A 131 -1.14 13.44 7.57
C VAL A 131 -0.49 14.61 8.30
N ASP A 132 0.78 14.46 8.67
CA ASP A 132 1.66 15.53 9.12
C ASP A 132 2.70 15.82 8.05
N ALA A 133 3.15 17.07 7.93
CA ALA A 133 4.18 17.45 6.97
C ALA A 133 5.45 16.60 7.17
N PHE A 134 6.05 16.16 6.08
CA PHE A 134 7.32 15.42 6.09
C PHE A 134 8.48 16.41 6.02
N THR A 135 9.40 16.30 6.97
CA THR A 135 10.61 17.13 7.06
C THR A 135 11.84 16.25 7.23
N ALA A 136 13.02 16.80 7.01
CA ALA A 136 14.28 16.08 7.20
C ALA A 136 14.46 15.56 8.64
N GLN A 137 13.77 16.14 9.63
CA GLN A 137 13.94 15.82 11.05
C GLN A 137 12.90 14.86 11.62
N ASN A 138 11.72 14.73 10.98
CA ASN A 138 10.60 13.98 11.57
C ASN A 138 10.35 12.62 10.91
N GLY A 139 11.36 12.04 10.28
CA GLY A 139 11.25 10.72 9.69
C GLY A 139 10.63 10.71 8.29
N ALA A 140 10.82 11.78 7.50
CA ALA A 140 10.46 11.77 6.08
C ALA A 140 11.02 10.53 5.39
N THR A 141 10.25 9.97 4.45
CA THR A 141 10.70 8.83 3.66
C THR A 141 11.99 9.18 2.91
N ASN A 142 13.03 8.39 3.09
CA ASN A 142 14.22 8.44 2.26
C ASN A 142 14.04 7.49 1.10
N LEU A 143 14.39 7.92 -0.11
CA LEU A 143 14.26 7.13 -1.33
C LEU A 143 15.47 7.31 -2.23
N ILE A 144 15.74 6.32 -3.07
CA ILE A 144 16.83 6.33 -4.03
C ILE A 144 16.23 6.53 -5.42
N PRO A 145 16.33 7.72 -6.01
CA PRO A 145 15.76 8.00 -7.32
C PRO A 145 16.27 7.01 -8.37
N ALA A 146 15.39 6.60 -9.28
CA ALA A 146 15.67 5.67 -10.37
C ALA A 146 16.13 4.25 -9.96
N SER A 147 16.15 3.90 -8.68
CA SER A 147 16.51 2.54 -8.23
C SER A 147 15.54 1.46 -8.69
N HIS A 148 14.33 1.82 -9.12
CA HIS A 148 13.38 0.90 -9.76
C HIS A 148 13.87 0.36 -11.12
N LEU A 149 14.84 1.04 -11.75
CA LEU A 149 15.46 0.64 -13.00
C LEU A 149 16.72 -0.23 -12.82
N TRP A 150 17.17 -0.43 -11.57
CA TRP A 150 18.34 -1.25 -11.29
C TRP A 150 18.08 -2.72 -11.61
N ASP A 151 19.04 -3.36 -12.23
CA ASP A 151 19.04 -4.81 -12.44
C ASP A 151 19.38 -5.60 -11.18
N ASP A 152 19.25 -6.92 -11.23
CA ASP A 152 19.52 -7.80 -10.10
C ASP A 152 20.98 -7.74 -9.65
N ALA A 153 21.93 -7.50 -10.55
CA ALA A 153 23.36 -7.38 -10.22
C ALA A 153 23.62 -6.14 -9.37
N LYS A 154 23.15 -4.97 -9.80
CA LYS A 154 23.26 -3.73 -9.02
C LYS A 154 22.50 -3.81 -7.70
N ARG A 155 21.31 -4.44 -7.69
CA ARG A 155 20.54 -4.66 -6.47
C ARG A 155 21.29 -5.56 -5.48
N ALA A 156 21.92 -6.64 -5.96
CA ALA A 156 22.70 -7.54 -5.10
C ALA A 156 23.96 -6.87 -4.53
N GLU A 157 24.62 -5.99 -5.31
CA GLU A 157 25.76 -5.21 -4.85
C GLU A 157 25.38 -4.21 -3.75
N MET A 158 24.34 -3.44 -3.98
CA MET A 158 23.92 -2.31 -3.13
C MET A 158 22.97 -2.71 -2.00
N TYR A 159 22.31 -3.87 -2.12
CA TYR A 159 21.20 -4.25 -1.26
C TYR A 159 21.08 -5.77 -1.15
N SER A 160 21.51 -6.34 -0.01
CA SER A 160 21.39 -7.78 0.19
C SER A 160 19.97 -8.18 0.54
N PHE A 161 19.23 -8.69 -0.43
CA PHE A 161 17.88 -9.21 -0.28
C PHE A 161 17.79 -10.45 0.63
N ALA A 162 18.91 -11.21 0.74
CA ALA A 162 18.89 -12.52 1.40
C ALA A 162 18.69 -12.45 2.92
N THR A 163 18.87 -11.29 3.53
CA THR A 163 18.85 -11.13 4.99
C THR A 163 17.75 -10.21 5.51
N GLY A 164 16.98 -9.55 4.61
CA GLY A 164 16.00 -8.53 5.02
C GLY A 164 16.62 -7.30 5.70
N SER A 165 17.93 -7.30 5.79
CA SER A 165 18.74 -6.21 6.31
C SER A 165 19.96 -6.09 5.41
N GLY A 166 20.03 -5.05 4.61
CA GLY A 166 21.31 -4.62 4.05
C GLY A 166 22.28 -4.50 5.21
N GLY A 167 23.46 -5.14 5.12
CA GLY A 167 24.46 -4.98 6.17
C GLY A 167 24.80 -3.49 6.33
N LYS A 168 25.26 -3.06 7.51
CA LYS A 168 25.57 -1.64 7.83
C LYS A 168 26.39 -0.90 6.75
N LYS A 169 27.22 -1.62 5.96
CA LYS A 169 27.97 -1.03 4.84
C LYS A 169 27.10 -0.71 3.63
N ALA A 170 26.14 -1.57 3.28
CA ALA A 170 25.20 -1.33 2.20
C ALA A 170 24.25 -0.16 2.55
N ASP A 171 23.75 -0.11 3.79
CA ASP A 171 22.93 1.02 4.26
C ASP A 171 23.68 2.35 4.22
N ALA A 172 24.99 2.38 4.53
CA ALA A 172 25.79 3.59 4.46
C ALA A 172 25.98 4.07 3.01
N ALA A 173 26.21 3.16 2.07
CA ALA A 173 26.34 3.49 0.65
C ALA A 173 25.00 4.03 0.08
N LEU A 174 23.89 3.34 0.36
CA LEU A 174 22.56 3.78 -0.05
C LEU A 174 22.15 5.12 0.57
N GLN A 175 22.59 5.42 1.81
CA GLN A 175 22.32 6.67 2.47
C GLN A 175 22.91 7.87 1.71
N HIS A 176 24.04 7.72 1.04
CA HIS A 176 24.66 8.79 0.24
C HIS A 176 23.88 9.08 -1.05
N GLU A 177 23.20 8.09 -1.61
CA GLU A 177 22.35 8.25 -2.80
C GLU A 177 20.91 8.67 -2.46
N ALA A 178 20.52 8.54 -1.19
CA ALA A 178 19.16 8.76 -0.76
C ALA A 178 18.82 10.25 -0.64
N ILE A 179 17.62 10.60 -1.06
CA ILE A 179 17.01 11.91 -0.83
C ILE A 179 15.82 11.76 0.12
N GLY A 180 15.61 12.77 0.96
CA GLY A 180 14.41 12.84 1.81
C GLY A 180 13.21 13.42 1.03
N ALA A 181 12.11 12.72 1.03
CA ALA A 181 10.86 13.19 0.42
C ALA A 181 10.13 14.16 1.35
N ALA A 182 10.62 15.42 1.42
CA ALA A 182 9.89 16.47 2.12
C ALA A 182 8.61 16.83 1.35
N MET A 183 7.48 16.90 2.06
CA MET A 183 6.19 17.25 1.46
C MET A 183 5.22 17.84 2.50
N PRO A 184 4.32 18.75 2.10
CA PRO A 184 3.34 19.33 3.02
C PRO A 184 2.32 18.28 3.52
N ALA A 185 1.65 18.60 4.62
CA ALA A 185 0.50 17.81 5.06
C ALA A 185 -0.60 17.84 3.99
N GLY A 186 -1.21 16.69 3.74
CA GLY A 186 -2.19 16.50 2.67
C GLY A 186 -1.58 16.10 1.33
N ALA A 187 -0.26 16.13 1.16
CA ALA A 187 0.40 15.63 -0.04
C ALA A 187 0.44 14.10 -0.10
N CYS A 188 0.55 13.57 -1.31
CA CYS A 188 0.70 12.14 -1.58
C CYS A 188 1.92 11.90 -2.46
N MET A 189 2.88 11.11 -1.98
CA MET A 189 3.91 10.53 -2.81
C MET A 189 3.40 9.21 -3.40
N VAL A 190 3.54 9.06 -4.73
CA VAL A 190 3.21 7.84 -5.47
C VAL A 190 4.50 7.28 -6.05
N PHE A 191 4.76 5.98 -5.85
CA PHE A 191 6.04 5.39 -6.25
C PHE A 191 5.91 3.92 -6.66
N SER A 192 6.85 3.48 -7.51
CA SER A 192 6.97 2.08 -7.91
C SER A 192 7.28 1.20 -6.71
N GLY A 193 6.60 0.06 -6.60
CA GLY A 193 6.89 -0.92 -5.54
C GLY A 193 8.33 -1.42 -5.54
N THR A 194 9.04 -1.36 -6.67
CA THR A 194 10.47 -1.71 -6.78
C THR A 194 11.43 -0.59 -6.39
N LEU A 195 10.94 0.64 -6.12
CA LEU A 195 11.77 1.76 -5.68
C LEU A 195 12.37 1.46 -4.30
N ILE A 196 13.68 1.59 -4.17
CA ILE A 196 14.38 1.41 -2.89
C ILE A 196 14.15 2.65 -2.03
N HIS A 197 13.59 2.43 -0.84
CA HIS A 197 13.24 3.48 0.09
C HIS A 197 13.24 2.98 1.54
N ARG A 198 13.05 3.88 2.48
CA ARG A 198 12.83 3.57 3.91
C ARG A 198 12.11 4.69 4.64
N GLY A 199 11.47 4.40 5.75
CA GLY A 199 11.09 5.40 6.74
C GLY A 199 12.35 6.01 7.36
N GLY A 200 12.44 7.34 7.38
CA GLY A 200 13.56 8.06 7.98
C GLY A 200 13.48 8.03 9.51
N GLN A 201 14.59 8.40 10.17
CA GLN A 201 14.65 8.57 11.62
C GLN A 201 13.81 9.78 12.06
N ASN A 202 13.04 9.65 13.14
CA ASN A 202 12.37 10.78 13.76
C ASN A 202 13.22 11.37 14.90
N GLN A 203 13.95 12.43 14.58
CA GLN A 203 14.76 13.21 15.53
C GLN A 203 14.00 14.42 16.11
N SER A 204 12.76 14.62 15.69
CA SER A 204 11.92 15.70 16.18
C SER A 204 11.33 15.38 17.55
N ARG A 205 10.66 16.36 18.15
CA ARG A 205 9.97 16.21 19.45
C ARG A 205 8.51 15.79 19.33
N ALA A 206 8.01 15.62 18.09
CA ALA A 206 6.62 15.28 17.82
C ALA A 206 6.52 14.02 16.95
N PRO A 207 5.44 13.22 17.08
CA PRO A 207 5.19 12.12 16.18
C PRO A 207 4.89 12.64 14.77
N ARG A 208 5.16 11.79 13.75
CA ARG A 208 4.80 12.05 12.36
C ARG A 208 3.90 10.93 11.84
N THR A 209 2.69 11.29 11.47
CA THR A 209 1.66 10.39 10.98
C THR A 209 1.56 10.45 9.46
N ALA A 210 1.45 9.28 8.86
CA ALA A 210 1.13 9.09 7.45
C ALA A 210 0.23 7.87 7.31
N PHE A 211 -0.31 7.65 6.12
CA PHE A 211 -0.89 6.37 5.75
C PHE A 211 -0.48 5.99 4.33
N SER A 212 -0.48 4.69 4.06
CA SER A 212 -0.09 4.12 2.78
C SER A 212 -1.21 3.24 2.25
N ASN A 213 -1.53 3.42 0.97
CA ASN A 213 -2.31 2.48 0.18
C ASN A 213 -1.40 1.94 -0.93
N GLN A 214 -1.35 0.63 -1.06
CA GLN A 214 -0.54 -0.04 -2.08
C GLN A 214 -1.44 -0.84 -3.00
N TYR A 215 -1.14 -0.81 -4.30
CA TYR A 215 -1.90 -1.51 -5.33
C TYR A 215 -0.99 -2.52 -6.01
N CYS A 216 -1.53 -3.64 -6.46
CA CYS A 216 -0.76 -4.68 -7.13
C CYS A 216 -1.47 -5.24 -8.36
N GLN A 217 -0.70 -5.93 -9.19
CA GLN A 217 -1.22 -6.67 -10.33
C GLN A 217 -2.34 -7.63 -9.92
N PRO A 218 -3.35 -7.86 -10.76
CA PRO A 218 -4.52 -8.68 -10.41
C PRO A 218 -4.22 -10.15 -10.15
N TRP A 219 -3.08 -10.64 -10.61
CA TRP A 219 -2.60 -12.00 -10.39
C TRP A 219 -1.68 -12.11 -9.15
N ALA A 220 -1.30 -10.99 -8.56
CA ALA A 220 -0.45 -10.96 -7.38
C ALA A 220 -1.27 -11.17 -6.11
N ARG A 221 -0.72 -11.90 -5.15
CA ARG A 221 -1.37 -12.04 -3.85
C ARG A 221 -1.25 -10.74 -3.07
N GLN A 222 -2.36 -10.27 -2.53
CA GLN A 222 -2.42 -9.10 -1.66
C GLN A 222 -1.62 -9.33 -0.36
N GLN A 223 -1.00 -8.29 0.16
CA GLN A 223 -0.31 -8.33 1.46
C GLN A 223 -1.30 -8.44 2.62
N GLU A 224 -2.38 -7.67 2.58
CA GLU A 224 -3.51 -7.80 3.51
C GLU A 224 -4.59 -8.68 2.88
N ASN A 225 -5.15 -9.61 3.64
CA ASN A 225 -6.30 -10.39 3.20
C ASN A 225 -7.58 -9.61 3.49
N PHE A 226 -7.95 -8.70 2.58
CA PHE A 226 -9.11 -7.83 2.76
C PHE A 226 -10.44 -8.59 2.78
N ILE A 227 -10.56 -9.70 2.06
CA ILE A 227 -11.80 -10.51 2.06
C ILE A 227 -12.09 -11.04 3.48
N LEU A 228 -11.05 -11.39 4.24
CA LEU A 228 -11.19 -11.83 5.64
C LEU A 228 -11.10 -10.68 6.64
N GLY A 229 -10.31 -9.63 6.33
CA GLY A 229 -10.03 -8.53 7.23
C GLY A 229 -11.13 -7.45 7.28
N VAL A 230 -11.93 -7.33 6.22
CA VAL A 230 -13.04 -6.39 6.14
C VAL A 230 -14.34 -7.14 6.46
N PRO A 231 -15.11 -6.74 7.48
CA PRO A 231 -16.41 -7.34 7.75
C PRO A 231 -17.32 -7.29 6.51
N GLN A 232 -18.04 -8.38 6.26
CA GLN A 232 -18.83 -8.54 5.02
C GLN A 232 -19.95 -7.48 4.90
N ASP A 233 -20.56 -7.11 6.01
CA ASP A 233 -21.57 -6.04 6.09
C ASP A 233 -20.97 -4.67 5.75
N VAL A 234 -19.72 -4.42 6.10
CA VAL A 234 -18.98 -3.21 5.70
C VAL A 234 -18.63 -3.27 4.22
N ALA A 235 -18.08 -4.41 3.74
CA ALA A 235 -17.71 -4.59 2.34
C ALA A 235 -18.92 -4.44 1.39
N SER A 236 -20.10 -4.91 1.78
CA SER A 236 -21.34 -4.80 0.98
C SER A 236 -21.81 -3.35 0.78
N GLN A 237 -21.42 -2.44 1.67
CA GLN A 237 -21.76 -1.00 1.58
C GLN A 237 -20.74 -0.18 0.78
N MET A 238 -19.60 -0.78 0.41
CA MET A 238 -18.55 -0.09 -0.33
C MET A 238 -18.96 0.14 -1.80
N PRO A 239 -18.44 1.20 -2.45
CA PRO A 239 -18.58 1.34 -3.90
C PRO A 239 -18.07 0.11 -4.65
N ALA A 240 -18.73 -0.26 -5.76
CA ALA A 240 -18.37 -1.46 -6.52
C ALA A 240 -16.88 -1.54 -6.88
N ARG A 241 -16.29 -0.41 -7.30
CA ARG A 241 -14.86 -0.34 -7.61
C ARG A 241 -13.97 -0.67 -6.42
N LEU A 242 -14.36 -0.26 -5.21
CA LEU A 242 -13.60 -0.61 -4.00
C LEU A 242 -13.76 -2.11 -3.67
N GLN A 243 -14.97 -2.67 -3.83
CA GLN A 243 -15.17 -4.12 -3.69
C GLN A 243 -14.27 -4.91 -4.64
N GLU A 244 -14.15 -4.48 -5.90
CA GLU A 244 -13.25 -5.07 -6.89
C GLU A 244 -11.79 -5.01 -6.41
N LEU A 245 -11.33 -3.86 -5.92
CA LEU A 245 -9.98 -3.66 -5.39
C LEU A 245 -9.67 -4.55 -4.18
N LEU A 246 -10.67 -4.87 -3.35
CA LEU A 246 -10.50 -5.77 -2.22
C LEU A 246 -10.39 -7.26 -2.62
N GLY A 247 -10.71 -7.60 -3.88
CA GLY A 247 -10.66 -8.96 -4.39
C GLY A 247 -12.02 -9.56 -4.73
N TYR A 248 -13.12 -8.79 -4.60
CA TYR A 248 -14.44 -9.22 -5.10
C TYR A 248 -14.54 -9.02 -6.62
N SER A 249 -13.51 -9.43 -7.35
CA SER A 249 -13.37 -9.31 -8.81
C SER A 249 -12.78 -10.56 -9.42
N ILE A 250 -12.89 -10.68 -10.74
CA ILE A 250 -12.25 -11.74 -11.52
C ILE A 250 -11.27 -11.09 -12.49
N HIS A 251 -10.00 -11.49 -12.43
CA HIS A 251 -9.08 -11.21 -13.52
C HIS A 251 -9.23 -12.32 -14.58
N PRO A 252 -9.64 -11.99 -15.81
CA PRO A 252 -9.91 -12.98 -16.85
C PRO A 252 -8.73 -13.93 -17.10
N PRO A 253 -9.02 -15.22 -17.41
CA PRO A 253 -10.37 -15.75 -17.59
C PRO A 253 -11.07 -16.17 -16.29
N PHE A 254 -10.35 -16.42 -15.17
CA PHE A 254 -10.99 -17.00 -13.97
C PHE A 254 -10.20 -16.82 -12.65
N ILE A 255 -9.14 -15.97 -12.61
CA ILE A 255 -8.39 -15.74 -11.36
C ILE A 255 -9.27 -14.93 -10.39
N GLY A 256 -9.48 -15.46 -9.17
CA GLY A 256 -10.31 -14.84 -8.14
C GLY A 256 -11.79 -15.32 -8.15
N GLN A 257 -12.16 -16.31 -8.99
CA GLN A 257 -13.52 -16.83 -9.03
C GLN A 257 -13.91 -17.54 -7.72
N LEU A 258 -15.19 -17.51 -7.37
CA LEU A 258 -15.78 -18.19 -6.23
C LEU A 258 -16.66 -19.33 -6.71
N THR A 259 -16.15 -20.58 -6.67
CA THR A 259 -16.90 -21.79 -7.06
C THR A 259 -17.63 -21.61 -8.42
N ALA A 260 -16.84 -21.28 -9.47
CA ALA A 260 -17.30 -20.97 -10.83
C ALA A 260 -18.32 -19.81 -10.90
N SER A 261 -18.25 -18.84 -9.97
CA SER A 261 -19.08 -17.63 -10.01
C SER A 261 -18.28 -16.39 -9.65
N HIS A 262 -18.86 -15.22 -9.92
CA HIS A 262 -18.25 -13.95 -9.56
C HIS A 262 -18.27 -13.76 -8.03
N PRO A 263 -17.12 -13.41 -7.38
CA PRO A 263 -16.99 -13.35 -5.92
C PRO A 263 -17.85 -12.25 -5.27
N VAL A 264 -18.24 -11.20 -5.99
CA VAL A 264 -19.15 -10.17 -5.48
C VAL A 264 -20.49 -10.74 -4.99
N LYS A 265 -20.90 -11.89 -5.49
CA LYS A 265 -22.13 -12.56 -5.04
C LYS A 265 -22.10 -12.92 -3.56
N ALA A 266 -20.90 -13.12 -3.00
CA ALA A 266 -20.76 -13.39 -1.57
C ALA A 266 -21.16 -12.21 -0.68
N LEU A 267 -21.29 -11.00 -1.23
CA LEU A 267 -21.74 -9.81 -0.50
C LEU A 267 -23.28 -9.68 -0.43
N ALA A 268 -24.02 -10.52 -1.16
CA ALA A 268 -25.48 -10.51 -1.08
C ALA A 268 -25.95 -11.06 0.28
N PRO A 269 -26.98 -10.44 0.92
CA PRO A 269 -27.44 -10.86 2.25
C PRO A 269 -28.00 -12.29 2.28
N ASP A 270 -28.50 -12.77 1.15
CA ASP A 270 -29.08 -14.10 0.94
C ASP A 270 -28.10 -15.09 0.32
N TYR A 271 -26.81 -14.75 0.26
CA TYR A 271 -25.82 -15.62 -0.34
C TYR A 271 -25.70 -16.95 0.41
N VAL A 272 -25.93 -18.02 -0.32
CA VAL A 272 -25.66 -19.38 0.15
C VAL A 272 -24.40 -19.91 -0.54
N ASN A 273 -23.41 -20.35 0.25
CA ASN A 273 -22.20 -20.93 -0.28
C ASN A 273 -22.52 -22.16 -1.14
N ARG A 274 -22.04 -22.15 -2.39
CA ARG A 274 -22.36 -23.20 -3.37
C ARG A 274 -21.92 -24.60 -2.95
N VAL A 275 -20.78 -24.71 -2.24
CA VAL A 275 -20.31 -26.02 -1.73
C VAL A 275 -21.29 -26.56 -0.72
N THR A 276 -21.76 -25.71 0.22
CA THR A 276 -22.78 -26.09 1.20
C THR A 276 -24.10 -26.47 0.53
N ALA A 277 -24.55 -25.66 -0.43
CA ALA A 277 -25.81 -25.96 -1.15
C ALA A 277 -25.73 -27.25 -1.94
N GLN A 278 -24.62 -27.52 -2.61
CA GLN A 278 -24.41 -28.77 -3.37
C GLN A 278 -24.33 -29.99 -2.44
N ALA A 279 -23.60 -29.88 -1.32
CA ALA A 279 -23.54 -30.96 -0.34
C ALA A 279 -24.93 -31.30 0.21
N ALA A 280 -25.72 -30.30 0.57
CA ALA A 280 -27.10 -30.51 1.04
C ALA A 280 -27.98 -31.16 -0.01
N ALA A 281 -27.88 -30.77 -1.30
CA ALA A 281 -28.66 -31.32 -2.39
C ALA A 281 -28.40 -32.80 -2.66
N VAL A 282 -27.20 -33.31 -2.33
CA VAL A 282 -26.82 -34.72 -2.54
C VAL A 282 -26.72 -35.51 -1.21
N GLY A 283 -27.11 -34.89 -0.10
CA GLY A 283 -27.04 -35.54 1.22
C GLY A 283 -25.61 -35.80 1.74
N ALA A 284 -24.61 -35.11 1.20
CA ALA A 284 -23.22 -35.21 1.64
C ALA A 284 -22.97 -34.36 2.89
N LYS A 285 -22.09 -34.85 3.77
CA LYS A 285 -21.56 -34.04 4.88
C LYS A 285 -20.26 -33.34 4.46
N LEU A 286 -20.14 -32.08 4.78
CA LEU A 286 -18.84 -31.36 4.68
C LEU A 286 -17.90 -31.85 5.79
N PRO A 287 -16.58 -31.82 5.57
CA PRO A 287 -15.59 -32.07 6.63
C PRO A 287 -15.82 -31.18 7.85
N GLU A 288 -15.66 -31.76 9.04
CA GLU A 288 -15.71 -31.03 10.33
C GLU A 288 -14.48 -30.14 10.51
#